data_f5170607e554db61aa2d426f77f4378f
#
_entry.id   f5170607e554db61aa2d426f77f4378f
#
_cell.length_a   1.000
_cell.length_b   1.000
_cell.length_c   1.000
_cell.angle_alpha   90.00
_cell.angle_beta   90.00
_cell.angle_gamma   90.00
#
_symmetry.space_group_name_H-M   'P 1'
#
loop_
_entity.id
_entity.type
_entity.pdbx_description
1 polymer ?
#
loop_
_entity_poly.entity_id
_entity_poly.type
_entity_poly.pdbx_seq_one_letter_code
_entity_poly.pdbx_strand_id
1 'polypeptide(L)'
;MNSKKINEKGSIYPSECTTVIVGNKMTDDGSMIVARSEDWNTMFAKNLEIYEDTAEGPETFVARDSAFRCELPREALGYTALAPYHLPGHWGSAGFNTAGVGMSATESIFSNEKALQADPLVEGGIAENSVFNIVLPYVRTAREGVRRLGELIERHGVAEGFGIGFVDDSEIWYLETACGHRWLACRMPEDKYFVTGNQSRFRKYDPNDTEHYMASADLIEFAREHGLYDPAKGEFDFHEAYARDIELDTTYNYPRVWGLQAMFSPQIKNDVARNTFPVFAEASKPLSLDDIRRAFRFHYQGTEHDPYLHRNPKEKYRPVSIFRTTQTHILHVRPELPQAIGRVDYMSMGMAVLGVFLPLYQGITSYPEAYTKGTNRSSADSAYWKFRKVQTLGMVDFNRYAPLIQSTYSRFEAETAQRQCEMEEQYLQIYKAQPIRARELLQSFSDKMLEAALDVTDKLTEKLFTCLAEDIQAEYRFAGA
;
A
#
# COMPACT_ATOMS: atom_id res chain seq x y z
N MET A 1 18.58 11.02 12.30
CA MET A 1 18.16 10.36 13.58
C MET A 1 17.99 8.89 13.27
N ASN A 2 18.84 8.04 13.82
CA ASN A 2 18.90 6.61 13.52
C ASN A 2 17.52 5.96 13.68
N SER A 3 17.00 5.31 12.63
CA SER A 3 15.81 4.47 12.64
C SER A 3 15.81 3.41 13.75
N LYS A 4 16.96 3.03 14.24
CA LYS A 4 17.15 2.12 15.39
C LYS A 4 16.71 2.69 16.75
N LYS A 5 16.49 4.00 16.91
CA LYS A 5 16.13 4.60 18.22
C LYS A 5 14.63 4.74 18.48
N ILE A 6 13.76 4.44 17.51
CA ILE A 6 12.30 4.52 17.70
C ILE A 6 11.72 3.19 18.19
N ASN A 7 12.49 2.11 18.18
CA ASN A 7 12.07 0.75 18.57
C ASN A 7 12.44 0.33 20.00
N GLU A 8 12.43 1.25 20.96
CA GLU A 8 12.65 0.88 22.39
C GLU A 8 11.54 -0.01 23.00
N LYS A 9 10.55 -0.44 22.23
CA LYS A 9 9.49 -1.38 22.66
C LYS A 9 9.40 -2.63 21.78
N GLY A 10 10.53 -3.19 21.33
CA GLY A 10 10.58 -4.60 20.94
C GLY A 10 9.78 -5.02 19.70
N SER A 11 9.40 -4.14 18.78
CA SER A 11 8.93 -4.60 17.47
C SER A 11 10.12 -5.03 16.63
N ILE A 12 10.13 -6.28 16.22
CA ILE A 12 11.15 -6.82 15.27
C ILE A 12 10.81 -6.45 13.81
N TYR A 13 9.67 -5.79 13.57
CA TYR A 13 9.25 -5.29 12.27
C TYR A 13 9.37 -3.76 12.27
N PRO A 14 10.33 -3.18 11.53
CA PRO A 14 10.51 -1.72 11.47
C PRO A 14 9.37 -1.01 10.72
N SER A 15 8.86 -1.61 9.65
CA SER A 15 7.70 -1.19 8.86
C SER A 15 6.77 -2.39 8.71
N GLU A 16 5.47 -2.15 8.66
CA GLU A 16 4.45 -3.20 8.68
C GLU A 16 3.38 -2.86 7.66
N CYS A 17 3.16 -3.72 6.70
CA CYS A 17 2.27 -3.47 5.58
C CYS A 17 1.37 -4.67 5.31
N THR A 18 0.35 -4.50 4.50
CA THR A 18 -0.43 -5.58 3.91
C THR A 18 -0.71 -5.25 2.47
N THR A 19 -0.38 -6.15 1.55
CA THR A 19 -0.56 -5.96 0.11
C THR A 19 -1.63 -6.91 -0.43
N VAL A 20 -2.50 -6.38 -1.30
CA VAL A 20 -3.51 -7.13 -2.07
C VAL A 20 -3.36 -6.76 -3.54
N ILE A 21 -3.23 -7.76 -4.42
CA ILE A 21 -3.16 -7.56 -5.87
C ILE A 21 -4.24 -8.41 -6.52
N VAL A 22 -4.91 -7.88 -7.56
CA VAL A 22 -6.00 -8.59 -8.25
C VAL A 22 -5.83 -8.42 -9.77
N GLY A 23 -5.77 -9.55 -10.47
CA GLY A 23 -5.73 -9.59 -11.94
C GLY A 23 -7.07 -9.20 -12.55
N ASN A 24 -7.04 -8.70 -13.78
CA ASN A 24 -8.22 -8.11 -14.46
C ASN A 24 -9.37 -9.08 -14.74
N LYS A 25 -9.12 -10.38 -14.82
CA LYS A 25 -10.18 -11.41 -14.96
C LYS A 25 -10.77 -11.82 -13.60
N MET A 26 -10.17 -11.36 -12.50
CA MET A 26 -10.63 -11.63 -11.13
C MET A 26 -11.38 -10.45 -10.52
N THR A 27 -11.42 -9.28 -11.17
CA THR A 27 -12.25 -8.14 -10.80
C THR A 27 -13.60 -8.16 -11.51
N ASP A 28 -14.62 -7.50 -10.95
CA ASP A 28 -15.97 -7.46 -11.50
C ASP A 28 -16.14 -6.44 -12.64
N ASP A 29 -15.19 -5.49 -12.76
CA ASP A 29 -15.17 -4.43 -13.78
C ASP A 29 -14.04 -4.59 -14.81
N GLY A 30 -13.25 -5.68 -14.76
CA GLY A 30 -12.12 -5.90 -15.66
C GLY A 30 -10.89 -5.07 -15.36
N SER A 31 -10.87 -4.34 -14.26
CA SER A 31 -9.74 -3.54 -13.82
C SER A 31 -8.58 -4.39 -13.26
N MET A 32 -7.41 -3.79 -13.21
CA MET A 32 -6.25 -4.31 -12.44
C MET A 32 -6.09 -3.51 -11.15
N ILE A 33 -5.79 -4.23 -10.05
CA ILE A 33 -5.67 -3.60 -8.74
C ILE A 33 -4.34 -3.97 -8.09
N VAL A 34 -3.62 -2.93 -7.61
CA VAL A 34 -2.48 -3.07 -6.70
C VAL A 34 -2.75 -2.19 -5.49
N ALA A 35 -2.89 -2.81 -4.32
CA ALA A 35 -3.29 -2.11 -3.11
C ALA A 35 -2.42 -2.48 -1.92
N ARG A 36 -2.15 -1.49 -1.03
CA ARG A 36 -1.33 -1.70 0.17
C ARG A 36 -1.72 -0.75 1.31
N SER A 37 -1.71 -1.25 2.54
CA SER A 37 -1.64 -0.42 3.74
C SER A 37 -0.18 -0.21 4.14
N GLU A 38 0.17 1.01 4.53
CA GLU A 38 1.46 1.35 5.13
C GLU A 38 1.28 1.57 6.63
N ASP A 39 1.87 0.69 7.43
CA ASP A 39 1.71 0.70 8.87
C ASP A 39 3.04 1.09 9.53
N TRP A 40 3.12 2.35 9.97
CA TRP A 40 4.35 2.93 10.52
C TRP A 40 4.05 3.79 11.77
N ASN A 41 4.68 4.92 11.86
CA ASN A 41 4.49 5.88 12.97
C ASN A 41 3.38 6.88 12.64
N THR A 42 2.30 6.86 13.42
CA THR A 42 1.15 7.76 13.26
C THR A 42 1.48 9.26 13.31
N MET A 43 2.67 9.61 13.80
CA MET A 43 3.14 11.01 13.83
C MET A 43 3.77 11.45 12.50
N PHE A 44 3.90 10.55 11.52
CA PHE A 44 4.38 10.87 10.19
C PHE A 44 3.21 11.20 9.27
N ALA A 45 2.75 12.46 9.34
CA ALA A 45 1.72 12.92 8.43
C ALA A 45 2.15 12.68 6.98
N LYS A 46 1.23 12.11 6.19
CA LYS A 46 1.40 11.91 4.75
C LYS A 46 0.86 13.12 4.00
N ASN A 47 1.65 13.64 3.09
CA ASN A 47 1.30 14.73 2.19
C ASN A 47 1.16 14.19 0.77
N LEU A 48 0.16 14.66 0.04
CA LEU A 48 0.02 14.38 -1.38
C LEU A 48 0.94 15.29 -2.19
N GLU A 49 1.63 14.73 -3.16
CA GLU A 49 2.57 15.44 -4.02
C GLU A 49 2.26 15.15 -5.48
N ILE A 50 2.42 16.15 -6.36
CA ILE A 50 2.38 16.03 -7.81
C ILE A 50 3.66 16.64 -8.36
N TYR A 51 4.31 15.90 -9.24
CA TYR A 51 5.50 16.32 -9.96
C TYR A 51 5.20 16.37 -11.45
N GLU A 52 5.69 17.40 -12.14
CA GLU A 52 5.54 17.55 -13.58
C GLU A 52 6.65 16.83 -14.35
N ASP A 53 6.41 16.53 -15.63
CA ASP A 53 7.44 16.05 -16.53
C ASP A 53 8.60 17.06 -16.60
N THR A 54 9.83 16.56 -16.61
CA THR A 54 11.01 17.42 -16.79
C THR A 54 12.03 16.81 -17.74
N ALA A 55 12.58 17.64 -18.62
CA ALA A 55 13.69 17.26 -19.50
C ALA A 55 15.07 17.43 -18.83
N GLU A 56 15.13 18.14 -17.72
CA GLU A 56 16.36 18.48 -16.99
C GLU A 56 16.21 18.21 -15.49
N GLY A 57 15.95 16.95 -15.14
CA GLY A 57 15.92 16.50 -13.75
C GLY A 57 17.32 16.42 -13.12
N PRO A 58 17.42 16.14 -11.83
CA PRO A 58 18.70 15.96 -11.16
C PRO A 58 19.43 14.74 -11.75
N GLU A 59 20.74 14.90 -12.02
CA GLU A 59 21.58 13.79 -12.50
C GLU A 59 21.89 12.74 -11.43
N THR A 60 21.66 13.08 -10.17
CA THR A 60 21.96 12.21 -9.02
C THR A 60 20.85 12.32 -7.99
N PHE A 61 20.31 11.17 -7.59
CA PHE A 61 19.50 11.05 -6.37
C PHE A 61 20.42 10.95 -5.15
N VAL A 62 20.08 11.69 -4.11
CA VAL A 62 20.76 11.64 -2.81
C VAL A 62 19.69 11.47 -1.74
N ALA A 63 19.66 10.32 -1.08
CA ALA A 63 18.74 10.09 0.04
C ALA A 63 19.02 11.06 1.19
N ARG A 64 17.98 11.51 1.89
CA ARG A 64 18.13 12.51 2.96
C ARG A 64 18.48 11.91 4.31
N ASP A 65 18.11 10.67 4.54
CA ASP A 65 18.23 9.99 5.83
C ASP A 65 19.08 8.70 5.77
N SER A 66 19.73 8.45 4.62
CA SER A 66 20.69 7.36 4.43
C SER A 66 21.89 7.82 3.58
N ALA A 67 22.89 6.97 3.45
CA ALA A 67 24.05 7.23 2.60
C ALA A 67 23.80 6.92 1.10
N PHE A 68 22.61 6.45 0.75
CA PHE A 68 22.30 6.01 -0.61
C PHE A 68 22.37 7.14 -1.63
N ARG A 69 23.02 6.84 -2.76
CA ARG A 69 23.12 7.70 -3.95
C ARG A 69 23.07 6.86 -5.20
N CYS A 70 22.40 7.36 -6.23
CA CYS A 70 22.47 6.76 -7.56
C CYS A 70 22.36 7.82 -8.66
N GLU A 71 22.89 7.51 -9.84
CA GLU A 71 22.70 8.33 -11.04
C GLU A 71 21.27 8.17 -11.55
N LEU A 72 20.71 9.27 -12.03
CA LEU A 72 19.38 9.33 -12.62
C LEU A 72 19.45 9.75 -14.08
N PRO A 73 18.52 9.25 -14.94
CA PRO A 73 18.29 9.83 -16.25
C PRO A 73 17.89 11.31 -16.12
N ARG A 74 18.28 12.17 -17.07
CA ARG A 74 17.91 13.60 -17.05
C ARG A 74 16.42 13.83 -17.25
N GLU A 75 15.81 13.06 -18.16
CA GLU A 75 14.38 13.13 -18.41
C GLU A 75 13.65 12.32 -17.34
N ALA A 76 12.69 12.95 -16.67
CA ALA A 76 11.81 12.31 -15.71
C ALA A 76 10.34 12.59 -16.05
N LEU A 77 9.53 11.55 -16.02
CA LEU A 77 8.07 11.65 -16.10
C LEU A 77 7.52 12.29 -14.83
N GLY A 78 6.49 13.11 -14.98
CA GLY A 78 5.69 13.58 -13.87
C GLY A 78 5.01 12.41 -13.17
N TYR A 79 4.72 12.56 -11.88
CA TYR A 79 4.11 11.50 -11.09
C TYR A 79 3.39 12.05 -9.87
N THR A 80 2.47 11.26 -9.33
CA THR A 80 1.84 11.49 -8.02
C THR A 80 2.55 10.67 -6.95
N ALA A 81 2.55 11.15 -5.70
CA ALA A 81 3.18 10.47 -4.58
C ALA A 81 2.48 10.78 -3.24
N LEU A 82 2.66 9.90 -2.26
CA LEU A 82 2.33 10.10 -0.85
C LEU A 82 3.61 10.09 -0.02
N ALA A 83 4.15 11.26 0.28
CA ALA A 83 5.40 11.37 1.04
C ALA A 83 5.15 11.71 2.52
N PRO A 84 5.98 11.23 3.47
CA PRO A 84 5.95 11.72 4.82
C PRO A 84 6.43 13.17 4.87
N TYR A 85 5.83 13.99 5.72
CA TYR A 85 6.02 15.45 5.80
C TYR A 85 7.48 15.91 5.85
N HIS A 86 8.37 15.10 6.42
CA HIS A 86 9.79 15.45 6.62
C HIS A 86 10.70 15.02 5.47
N LEU A 87 10.16 14.29 4.50
CA LEU A 87 10.89 13.75 3.34
C LEU A 87 10.17 14.06 2.00
N PRO A 88 9.81 15.33 1.72
CA PRO A 88 9.21 15.66 0.43
C PRO A 88 10.16 15.32 -0.72
N GLY A 89 9.62 14.73 -1.80
CA GLY A 89 10.40 14.22 -2.91
C GLY A 89 11.19 12.94 -2.63
N HIS A 90 10.92 12.31 -1.49
CA HIS A 90 11.47 11.04 -1.06
C HIS A 90 10.35 10.20 -0.46
N TRP A 91 10.53 8.87 -0.45
CA TRP A 91 9.56 7.95 0.15
C TRP A 91 8.14 8.10 -0.40
N GLY A 92 8.01 8.04 -1.72
CA GLY A 92 6.75 8.36 -2.41
C GLY A 92 5.58 7.41 -2.17
N SER A 93 5.80 6.24 -1.61
CA SER A 93 4.85 5.19 -1.19
C SER A 93 3.95 4.63 -2.31
N ALA A 94 3.16 5.45 -3.00
CA ALA A 94 2.26 5.03 -4.07
C ALA A 94 1.92 6.18 -5.03
N GLY A 95 1.55 5.85 -6.26
CA GLY A 95 1.08 6.80 -7.26
C GLY A 95 1.23 6.29 -8.68
N PHE A 96 0.88 7.16 -9.61
CA PHE A 96 1.01 6.93 -11.06
C PHE A 96 1.94 7.96 -11.68
N ASN A 97 2.71 7.56 -12.70
CA ASN A 97 3.43 8.51 -13.53
C ASN A 97 2.61 8.94 -14.76
N THR A 98 3.11 9.94 -15.51
CA THR A 98 2.42 10.47 -16.70
C THR A 98 2.38 9.50 -17.89
N ALA A 99 3.16 8.41 -17.87
CA ALA A 99 3.01 7.31 -18.82
C ALA A 99 1.92 6.30 -18.42
N GLY A 100 1.30 6.44 -17.23
CA GLY A 100 0.23 5.58 -16.75
C GLY A 100 0.69 4.36 -15.94
N VAL A 101 1.97 4.27 -15.60
CA VAL A 101 2.49 3.22 -14.72
C VAL A 101 2.17 3.56 -13.27
N GLY A 102 1.55 2.63 -12.57
CA GLY A 102 1.36 2.68 -11.12
C GLY A 102 2.45 1.90 -10.38
N MET A 103 2.87 2.40 -9.24
CA MET A 103 3.84 1.74 -8.35
C MET A 103 3.35 1.81 -6.90
N SER A 104 3.45 0.69 -6.18
CA SER A 104 3.19 0.56 -4.75
C SER A 104 4.47 0.06 -4.06
N ALA A 105 5.04 0.86 -3.18
CA ALA A 105 6.31 0.62 -2.48
C ALA A 105 6.22 1.06 -1.01
N THR A 106 6.66 0.28 -0.04
CA THR A 106 7.22 -1.06 -0.05
C THR A 106 6.46 -1.98 0.90
N GLU A 107 6.35 -3.27 0.59
CA GLU A 107 6.00 -4.28 1.60
C GLU A 107 7.30 -4.76 2.24
N SER A 108 7.50 -4.56 3.53
CA SER A 108 8.72 -5.07 4.19
C SER A 108 8.72 -6.60 4.25
N ILE A 109 9.76 -7.22 3.70
CA ILE A 109 9.97 -8.67 3.75
C ILE A 109 11.34 -9.00 4.33
N PHE A 110 11.55 -10.25 4.68
CA PHE A 110 12.78 -10.65 5.39
C PHE A 110 13.37 -11.91 4.79
N SER A 111 14.68 -11.89 4.61
CA SER A 111 15.47 -13.04 4.18
C SER A 111 15.91 -13.88 5.37
N ASN A 112 16.19 -15.16 5.13
CA ASN A 112 16.75 -16.04 6.15
C ASN A 112 18.23 -15.71 6.43
N GLU A 113 18.73 -16.15 7.58
CA GLU A 113 20.09 -15.85 8.03
C GLU A 113 21.19 -16.37 7.09
N LYS A 114 20.99 -17.54 6.46
CA LYS A 114 21.98 -18.11 5.55
C LYS A 114 22.10 -17.28 4.27
N ALA A 115 20.97 -16.84 3.71
CA ALA A 115 20.96 -15.95 2.56
C ALA A 115 21.67 -14.63 2.88
N LEU A 116 21.42 -14.05 4.06
CA LEU A 116 22.07 -12.82 4.51
C LEU A 116 23.55 -13.01 4.89
N GLN A 117 24.00 -14.21 5.26
CA GLN A 117 25.41 -14.51 5.44
C GLN A 117 26.14 -14.59 4.10
N ALA A 118 25.48 -15.09 3.05
CA ALA A 118 26.05 -15.21 1.72
C ALA A 118 26.07 -13.88 0.96
N ASP A 119 24.99 -13.08 1.09
CA ASP A 119 24.84 -11.77 0.46
C ASP A 119 24.12 -10.82 1.43
N PRO A 120 24.86 -10.12 2.29
CA PRO A 120 24.30 -9.28 3.34
C PRO A 120 23.60 -8.03 2.79
N LEU A 121 22.67 -7.50 3.56
CA LEU A 121 22.08 -6.18 3.30
C LEU A 121 23.18 -5.12 3.27
N VAL A 122 23.07 -4.16 2.37
CA VAL A 122 24.08 -3.13 2.10
C VAL A 122 23.79 -1.88 2.93
N GLU A 123 24.67 -1.50 3.82
CA GLU A 123 24.56 -0.22 4.51
C GLU A 123 24.64 0.93 3.51
N GLY A 124 23.58 1.75 3.45
CA GLY A 124 23.45 2.79 2.42
C GLY A 124 23.02 2.27 1.04
N GLY A 125 22.49 1.05 0.94
CA GLY A 125 21.80 0.53 -0.23
C GLY A 125 20.41 1.12 -0.41
N ILE A 126 19.66 0.59 -1.38
CA ILE A 126 18.29 1.00 -1.68
C ILE A 126 17.38 0.63 -0.50
N ALA A 127 16.51 1.56 -0.12
CA ALA A 127 15.54 1.39 0.95
C ALA A 127 14.18 2.00 0.56
N GLU A 128 13.17 1.82 1.41
CA GLU A 128 11.83 2.37 1.25
C GLU A 128 11.83 3.88 0.97
N ASN A 129 12.74 4.63 1.61
CA ASN A 129 12.87 6.08 1.48
C ASN A 129 13.39 6.56 0.10
N SER A 130 13.83 5.67 -0.77
CA SER A 130 14.45 6.01 -2.04
C SER A 130 13.81 5.32 -3.23
N VAL A 131 13.39 4.07 -3.10
CA VAL A 131 13.05 3.18 -4.21
C VAL A 131 11.97 3.75 -5.13
N PHE A 132 10.93 4.37 -4.58
CA PHE A 132 9.83 4.92 -5.36
C PHE A 132 10.31 6.02 -6.33
N ASN A 133 11.07 6.98 -5.80
CA ASN A 133 11.49 8.18 -6.52
C ASN A 133 12.62 7.92 -7.54
N ILE A 134 13.37 6.82 -7.42
CA ILE A 134 14.41 6.45 -8.39
C ILE A 134 13.91 5.50 -9.49
N VAL A 135 12.67 4.98 -9.37
CA VAL A 135 12.10 4.04 -10.34
C VAL A 135 10.93 4.64 -11.10
N LEU A 136 9.86 5.04 -10.42
CA LEU A 136 8.60 5.43 -11.07
C LEU A 136 8.75 6.54 -12.13
N PRO A 137 9.52 7.62 -11.91
CA PRO A 137 9.67 8.69 -12.90
C PRO A 137 10.40 8.27 -14.19
N TYR A 138 11.02 7.10 -14.23
CA TYR A 138 11.95 6.69 -15.28
C TYR A 138 11.51 5.45 -16.06
N VAL A 139 10.23 5.07 -15.98
CA VAL A 139 9.69 3.86 -16.61
C VAL A 139 8.37 4.15 -17.30
N ARG A 140 8.10 3.42 -18.40
CA ARG A 140 6.91 3.60 -19.23
C ARG A 140 5.99 2.38 -19.24
N THR A 141 6.44 1.27 -18.65
CA THR A 141 5.65 0.05 -18.46
C THR A 141 5.95 -0.58 -17.10
N ALA A 142 5.04 -1.41 -16.60
CA ALA A 142 5.26 -2.17 -15.37
C ALA A 142 6.49 -3.08 -15.47
N ARG A 143 6.70 -3.70 -16.62
CA ARG A 143 7.88 -4.55 -16.93
C ARG A 143 9.19 -3.77 -16.92
N GLU A 144 9.21 -2.54 -17.43
CA GLU A 144 10.37 -1.64 -17.31
C GLU A 144 10.63 -1.27 -15.84
N GLY A 145 9.56 -1.10 -15.02
CA GLY A 145 9.68 -0.87 -13.58
C GLY A 145 10.45 -1.98 -12.89
N VAL A 146 10.08 -3.23 -13.14
CA VAL A 146 10.78 -4.40 -12.61
C VAL A 146 12.23 -4.46 -13.08
N ARG A 147 12.49 -4.29 -14.39
CA ARG A 147 13.84 -4.36 -14.94
C ARG A 147 14.74 -3.29 -14.34
N ARG A 148 14.28 -2.03 -14.32
CA ARG A 148 15.04 -0.92 -13.76
C ARG A 148 15.35 -1.14 -12.28
N LEU A 149 14.37 -1.56 -11.50
CA LEU A 149 14.58 -1.85 -10.08
C LEU A 149 15.56 -3.00 -9.88
N GLY A 150 15.42 -4.08 -10.64
CA GLY A 150 16.33 -5.22 -10.60
C GLY A 150 17.79 -4.82 -10.88
N GLU A 151 18.02 -4.06 -11.96
CA GLU A 151 19.35 -3.53 -12.31
C GLU A 151 19.95 -2.63 -11.21
N LEU A 152 19.09 -1.83 -10.55
CA LEU A 152 19.52 -0.99 -9.44
C LEU A 152 19.85 -1.83 -8.20
N ILE A 153 19.07 -2.87 -7.88
CA ILE A 153 19.34 -3.80 -6.78
C ILE A 153 20.68 -4.52 -7.01
N GLU A 154 20.90 -5.05 -8.21
CA GLU A 154 22.16 -5.76 -8.54
C GLU A 154 23.39 -4.85 -8.47
N ARG A 155 23.24 -3.56 -8.76
CA ARG A 155 24.32 -2.58 -8.74
C ARG A 155 24.61 -2.01 -7.37
N HIS A 156 23.60 -1.71 -6.58
CA HIS A 156 23.71 -0.91 -5.35
C HIS A 156 23.42 -1.71 -4.08
N GLY A 157 22.79 -2.86 -4.23
CA GLY A 157 22.24 -3.63 -3.12
C GLY A 157 21.07 -2.94 -2.42
N VAL A 158 20.42 -3.68 -1.53
CA VAL A 158 19.32 -3.19 -0.70
C VAL A 158 19.75 -3.06 0.76
N ALA A 159 19.32 -2.00 1.43
CA ALA A 159 19.56 -1.81 2.86
C ALA A 159 18.53 -2.56 3.73
N GLU A 160 17.42 -2.97 3.13
CA GLU A 160 16.34 -3.73 3.76
C GLU A 160 15.62 -4.57 2.70
N GLY A 161 14.98 -5.66 3.10
CA GLY A 161 14.20 -6.47 2.18
C GLY A 161 12.81 -5.89 1.97
N PHE A 162 12.34 -5.92 0.72
CA PHE A 162 11.02 -5.38 0.35
C PHE A 162 10.37 -6.09 -0.83
N GLY A 163 9.03 -5.96 -0.89
CA GLY A 163 8.20 -6.28 -2.05
C GLY A 163 7.62 -5.02 -2.67
N ILE A 164 7.48 -4.99 -4.00
CA ILE A 164 6.98 -3.85 -4.76
C ILE A 164 6.06 -4.29 -5.87
N GLY A 165 4.89 -3.62 -5.97
CA GLY A 165 3.93 -3.81 -7.06
C GLY A 165 4.06 -2.74 -8.14
N PHE A 166 4.02 -3.18 -9.41
CA PHE A 166 3.91 -2.32 -10.59
C PHE A 166 2.67 -2.72 -11.39
N VAL A 167 1.98 -1.74 -11.96
CA VAL A 167 0.81 -1.95 -12.82
C VAL A 167 0.79 -0.96 -13.97
N ASP A 168 0.43 -1.44 -15.16
CA ASP A 168 0.12 -0.60 -16.32
C ASP A 168 -1.18 -1.06 -16.99
N ASP A 169 -1.42 -0.70 -18.25
CA ASP A 169 -2.64 -1.07 -18.99
C ASP A 169 -2.75 -2.56 -19.33
N SER A 170 -1.66 -3.30 -19.25
CA SER A 170 -1.55 -4.66 -19.78
C SER A 170 -1.20 -5.70 -18.75
N GLU A 171 -0.47 -5.34 -17.73
CA GLU A 171 0.05 -6.34 -16.79
C GLU A 171 0.31 -5.75 -15.38
N ILE A 172 0.31 -6.66 -14.40
CA ILE A 172 0.78 -6.38 -13.05
C ILE A 172 2.01 -7.23 -12.78
N TRP A 173 3.02 -6.63 -12.16
CA TRP A 173 4.21 -7.31 -11.66
C TRP A 173 4.38 -7.07 -10.16
N TYR A 174 4.83 -8.12 -9.47
CA TYR A 174 5.28 -7.98 -8.09
C TYR A 174 6.70 -8.49 -7.96
N LEU A 175 7.59 -7.69 -7.38
CA LEU A 175 8.99 -8.01 -7.14
C LEU A 175 9.22 -8.24 -5.65
N GLU A 176 9.95 -9.29 -5.28
CA GLU A 176 10.46 -9.55 -3.95
C GLU A 176 12.00 -9.59 -3.95
N THR A 177 12.64 -8.92 -2.99
CA THR A 177 14.08 -9.04 -2.75
C THR A 177 14.39 -10.40 -2.11
N ALA A 178 15.49 -11.03 -2.52
CA ALA A 178 15.95 -12.31 -1.99
C ALA A 178 17.00 -12.14 -0.86
N CYS A 179 17.95 -11.24 -1.07
CA CYS A 179 19.03 -10.86 -0.16
C CYS A 179 19.64 -9.54 -0.61
N GLY A 180 20.89 -9.24 -0.28
CA GLY A 180 21.52 -7.95 -0.56
C GLY A 180 21.42 -7.45 -2.00
N HIS A 181 21.69 -8.34 -3.00
CA HIS A 181 21.74 -7.96 -4.41
C HIS A 181 20.84 -8.83 -5.32
N ARG A 182 20.02 -9.71 -4.74
CA ARG A 182 19.21 -10.65 -5.53
C ARG A 182 17.73 -10.45 -5.31
N TRP A 183 16.97 -10.75 -6.37
CA TRP A 183 15.54 -10.50 -6.44
C TRP A 183 14.85 -11.48 -7.38
N LEU A 184 13.53 -11.64 -7.19
CA LEU A 184 12.62 -12.35 -8.08
C LEU A 184 11.37 -11.51 -8.28
N ALA A 185 10.88 -11.41 -9.51
CA ALA A 185 9.58 -10.82 -9.83
C ALA A 185 8.71 -11.80 -10.60
N CYS A 186 7.42 -11.79 -10.28
CA CYS A 186 6.41 -12.56 -10.97
C CYS A 186 5.36 -11.64 -11.60
N ARG A 187 4.97 -11.94 -12.85
CA ARG A 187 3.77 -11.38 -13.46
C ARG A 187 2.55 -11.99 -12.79
N MET A 188 1.61 -11.15 -12.38
CA MET A 188 0.36 -11.61 -11.79
C MET A 188 -0.50 -12.35 -12.81
N PRO A 189 -1.01 -13.54 -12.49
CA PRO A 189 -2.02 -14.20 -13.33
C PRO A 189 -3.30 -13.35 -13.38
N GLU A 190 -3.87 -13.21 -14.57
CA GLU A 190 -5.04 -12.37 -14.81
C GLU A 190 -6.30 -12.82 -14.05
N ASP A 191 -6.42 -14.12 -13.78
CA ASP A 191 -7.57 -14.78 -13.15
C ASP A 191 -7.38 -15.11 -11.67
N LYS A 192 -6.39 -14.48 -11.02
CA LYS A 192 -6.04 -14.73 -9.60
C LYS A 192 -5.93 -13.44 -8.82
N TYR A 193 -5.90 -13.60 -7.51
CA TYR A 193 -5.46 -12.57 -6.59
C TYR A 193 -4.25 -13.05 -5.78
N PHE A 194 -3.52 -12.08 -5.24
CA PHE A 194 -2.36 -12.26 -4.37
C PHE A 194 -2.56 -11.46 -3.09
N VAL A 195 -2.17 -12.06 -1.95
CA VAL A 195 -2.18 -11.41 -0.64
C VAL A 195 -0.87 -11.69 0.07
N THR A 196 -0.28 -10.67 0.65
CA THR A 196 0.87 -10.83 1.54
C THR A 196 0.80 -9.88 2.73
N GLY A 197 1.41 -10.31 3.83
CA GLY A 197 1.85 -9.45 4.92
C GLY A 197 3.37 -9.26 4.82
N ASN A 198 4.05 -9.06 5.93
CA ASN A 198 5.50 -8.82 5.94
C ASN A 198 6.31 -10.12 5.77
N GLN A 199 6.06 -10.82 4.67
CA GLN A 199 6.71 -12.08 4.35
C GLN A 199 6.86 -12.24 2.83
N SER A 200 7.92 -12.90 2.40
CA SER A 200 8.07 -13.38 1.03
C SER A 200 7.05 -14.49 0.75
N ARG A 201 6.44 -14.47 -0.43
CA ARG A 201 5.38 -15.41 -0.81
C ARG A 201 5.76 -16.27 -1.99
N PHE A 202 6.68 -15.85 -2.86
CA PHE A 202 7.03 -16.61 -4.06
C PHE A 202 7.69 -17.92 -3.72
N ARG A 203 7.35 -18.95 -4.51
CA ARG A 203 7.91 -20.31 -4.40
C ARG A 203 8.51 -20.76 -5.71
N LYS A 204 7.70 -20.87 -6.75
CA LYS A 204 8.15 -21.31 -8.07
C LYS A 204 8.89 -20.21 -8.81
N TYR A 205 9.94 -20.61 -9.50
CA TYR A 205 10.64 -19.80 -10.48
C TYR A 205 11.13 -20.70 -11.62
N ASP A 206 10.72 -20.39 -12.85
CA ASP A 206 11.26 -21.02 -14.07
C ASP A 206 12.08 -19.99 -14.83
N PRO A 207 13.41 -20.15 -14.92
CA PRO A 207 14.28 -19.20 -15.62
C PRO A 207 14.06 -19.18 -17.15
N ASN A 208 13.35 -20.18 -17.72
CA ASN A 208 13.02 -20.23 -19.14
C ASN A 208 11.72 -19.53 -19.46
N ASP A 209 10.87 -19.26 -18.46
CA ASP A 209 9.61 -18.56 -18.64
C ASP A 209 9.79 -17.04 -18.39
N THR A 210 10.38 -16.36 -19.38
CA THR A 210 10.64 -14.93 -19.34
C THR A 210 9.38 -14.06 -19.53
N GLU A 211 8.25 -14.68 -19.84
CA GLU A 211 6.96 -13.99 -19.89
C GLU A 211 6.42 -13.73 -18.48
N HIS A 212 6.55 -14.70 -17.58
CA HIS A 212 5.97 -14.64 -16.24
C HIS A 212 6.98 -14.35 -15.12
N TYR A 213 8.28 -14.48 -15.41
CA TYR A 213 9.31 -14.28 -14.40
C TYR A 213 10.44 -13.37 -14.89
N MET A 214 10.93 -12.55 -13.98
CA MET A 214 12.22 -11.86 -14.08
C MET A 214 12.96 -12.00 -12.76
N ALA A 215 14.26 -12.19 -12.81
CA ALA A 215 15.09 -12.38 -11.61
C ALA A 215 16.54 -11.98 -11.87
N SER A 216 17.33 -11.88 -10.81
CA SER A 216 18.78 -11.84 -10.92
C SER A 216 19.28 -13.06 -11.69
N ALA A 217 20.19 -12.83 -12.64
CA ALA A 217 20.64 -13.87 -13.58
C ALA A 217 21.23 -15.13 -12.90
N ASP A 218 21.84 -14.95 -11.74
CA ASP A 218 22.49 -16.00 -10.96
C ASP A 218 21.66 -16.56 -9.79
N LEU A 219 20.37 -16.22 -9.71
CA LEU A 219 19.51 -16.49 -8.53
C LEU A 219 19.57 -17.96 -8.06
N ILE A 220 19.37 -18.90 -8.97
CA ILE A 220 19.39 -20.35 -8.65
C ILE A 220 20.82 -20.83 -8.39
N GLU A 221 21.76 -20.39 -9.22
CA GLU A 221 23.17 -20.81 -9.11
C GLU A 221 23.77 -20.32 -7.80
N PHE A 222 23.53 -19.06 -7.43
CA PHE A 222 23.93 -18.52 -6.16
C PHE A 222 23.36 -19.31 -4.98
N ALA A 223 22.06 -19.67 -5.04
CA ALA A 223 21.44 -20.48 -3.99
C ALA A 223 22.12 -21.84 -3.86
N ARG A 224 22.50 -22.47 -4.98
CA ARG A 224 23.21 -23.74 -5.00
C ARG A 224 24.61 -23.63 -4.43
N GLU A 225 25.40 -22.65 -4.86
CA GLU A 225 26.79 -22.43 -4.42
C GLU A 225 26.92 -22.14 -2.93
N HIS A 226 25.90 -21.45 -2.37
CA HIS A 226 25.89 -21.09 -0.95
C HIS A 226 25.07 -22.08 -0.08
N GLY A 227 24.66 -23.21 -0.64
CA GLY A 227 23.95 -24.25 0.12
C GLY A 227 22.56 -23.86 0.60
N LEU A 228 21.92 -22.88 -0.07
CA LEU A 228 20.53 -22.47 0.14
C LEU A 228 19.56 -23.39 -0.62
N TYR A 229 20.05 -24.04 -1.67
CA TYR A 229 19.30 -24.97 -2.51
C TYR A 229 20.16 -26.20 -2.85
N ASP A 230 19.56 -27.39 -2.78
CA ASP A 230 20.17 -28.66 -3.15
C ASP A 230 19.32 -29.37 -4.20
N PRO A 231 19.74 -29.43 -5.49
CA PRO A 231 18.94 -30.05 -6.55
C PRO A 231 18.69 -31.55 -6.34
N ALA A 232 19.45 -32.22 -5.47
CA ALA A 232 19.20 -33.60 -5.11
C ALA A 232 17.96 -33.80 -4.21
N LYS A 233 17.49 -32.73 -3.59
CA LYS A 233 16.31 -32.74 -2.68
C LYS A 233 14.99 -32.36 -3.35
N GLY A 234 15.02 -31.81 -4.54
CA GLY A 234 13.82 -31.40 -5.27
C GLY A 234 14.03 -30.23 -6.21
N GLU A 235 12.92 -29.67 -6.68
CA GLU A 235 12.91 -28.46 -7.49
C GLU A 235 13.28 -27.22 -6.65
N PHE A 236 13.71 -26.15 -7.32
CA PHE A 236 14.00 -24.89 -6.66
C PHE A 236 12.71 -24.27 -6.11
N ASP A 237 12.73 -23.92 -4.83
CA ASP A 237 11.70 -23.14 -4.13
C ASP A 237 12.34 -21.86 -3.60
N PHE A 238 11.87 -20.71 -4.11
CA PHE A 238 12.43 -19.39 -3.76
C PHE A 238 12.26 -19.09 -2.27
N HIS A 239 11.08 -19.40 -1.72
CA HIS A 239 10.81 -19.18 -0.29
C HIS A 239 11.74 -19.99 0.59
N GLU A 240 11.91 -21.29 0.29
CA GLU A 240 12.79 -22.19 1.05
C GLU A 240 14.26 -21.73 0.99
N ALA A 241 14.70 -21.24 -0.18
CA ALA A 241 16.06 -20.79 -0.38
C ALA A 241 16.36 -19.45 0.33
N TYR A 242 15.45 -18.49 0.26
CA TYR A 242 15.75 -17.12 0.62
C TYR A 242 14.92 -16.53 1.75
N ALA A 243 13.66 -16.93 1.90
CA ALA A 243 12.75 -16.28 2.82
C ALA A 243 12.99 -16.67 4.29
N ARG A 244 12.68 -15.74 5.18
CA ARG A 244 12.56 -16.01 6.61
C ARG A 244 11.18 -16.59 6.92
N ASP A 245 11.15 -17.60 7.78
CA ASP A 245 9.93 -18.19 8.33
C ASP A 245 10.19 -18.47 9.81
N ILE A 246 9.52 -17.75 10.71
CA ILE A 246 9.74 -17.81 12.16
C ILE A 246 8.42 -17.92 12.91
N GLU A 247 8.47 -18.37 14.18
CA GLU A 247 7.29 -18.55 15.02
C GLU A 247 6.41 -17.31 15.12
N LEU A 248 6.99 -16.11 15.14
CA LEU A 248 6.22 -14.86 15.18
C LEU A 248 5.29 -14.70 13.98
N ASP A 249 5.64 -15.24 12.81
CA ASP A 249 4.82 -15.15 11.61
C ASP A 249 3.44 -15.83 11.79
N THR A 250 3.35 -16.83 12.67
CA THR A 250 2.10 -17.54 13.01
C THR A 250 1.06 -16.64 13.70
N THR A 251 1.48 -15.52 14.24
CA THR A 251 0.60 -14.54 14.90
C THR A 251 0.58 -13.19 14.19
N TYR A 252 1.58 -12.92 13.39
CA TYR A 252 1.80 -11.61 12.78
C TYR A 252 1.47 -11.56 11.29
N ASN A 253 2.02 -12.47 10.48
CA ASN A 253 1.89 -12.46 9.03
C ASN A 253 0.81 -13.43 8.54
N TYR A 254 0.87 -14.69 8.95
CA TYR A 254 -0.06 -15.71 8.48
C TYR A 254 -1.54 -15.39 8.75
N PRO A 255 -1.93 -14.85 9.91
CA PRO A 255 -3.33 -14.53 10.17
C PRO A 255 -3.92 -13.50 9.21
N ARG A 256 -3.11 -12.54 8.71
CA ARG A 256 -3.58 -11.57 7.71
C ARG A 256 -3.86 -12.25 6.38
N VAL A 257 -2.93 -13.08 5.91
CA VAL A 257 -3.11 -13.87 4.68
C VAL A 257 -4.27 -14.84 4.82
N TRP A 258 -4.33 -15.58 5.93
CA TRP A 258 -5.43 -16.49 6.25
C TRP A 258 -6.78 -15.79 6.24
N GLY A 259 -6.91 -14.66 6.95
CA GLY A 259 -8.16 -13.92 7.06
C GLY A 259 -8.64 -13.35 5.73
N LEU A 260 -7.74 -12.77 4.93
CA LEU A 260 -8.09 -12.23 3.62
C LEU A 260 -8.39 -13.34 2.61
N GLN A 261 -7.65 -14.46 2.62
CA GLN A 261 -8.00 -15.61 1.78
C GLN A 261 -9.32 -16.26 2.20
N ALA A 262 -9.63 -16.33 3.50
CA ALA A 262 -10.93 -16.81 3.97
C ALA A 262 -12.09 -15.88 3.55
N MET A 263 -11.83 -14.58 3.44
CA MET A 263 -12.80 -13.59 2.96
C MET A 263 -13.08 -13.74 1.45
N PHE A 264 -12.04 -13.87 0.63
CA PHE A 264 -12.16 -13.93 -0.82
C PHE A 264 -12.47 -15.34 -1.33
N SER A 265 -11.97 -16.36 -0.65
CA SER A 265 -11.99 -17.76 -1.07
C SER A 265 -12.38 -18.67 0.08
N PRO A 266 -13.62 -18.61 0.62
CA PRO A 266 -14.07 -19.40 1.77
C PRO A 266 -14.02 -20.92 1.51
N GLN A 267 -13.90 -21.35 0.26
CA GLN A 267 -13.69 -22.74 -0.13
C GLN A 267 -12.28 -23.26 0.19
N ILE A 268 -11.27 -22.37 0.29
CA ILE A 268 -9.90 -22.74 0.63
C ILE A 268 -9.79 -22.90 2.13
N LYS A 269 -9.42 -24.09 2.59
CA LYS A 269 -9.21 -24.37 4.01
C LYS A 269 -7.71 -24.35 4.32
N ASN A 270 -7.26 -23.31 4.98
CA ASN A 270 -5.88 -23.12 5.40
C ASN A 270 -5.74 -23.25 6.91
N ASP A 271 -4.62 -23.78 7.37
CA ASP A 271 -4.20 -23.74 8.75
C ASP A 271 -3.45 -22.42 9.00
N VAL A 272 -3.98 -21.58 9.86
CA VAL A 272 -3.38 -20.29 10.21
C VAL A 272 -1.97 -20.40 10.80
N ALA A 273 -1.63 -21.55 11.39
CA ALA A 273 -0.32 -21.78 11.99
C ALA A 273 0.76 -22.25 11.01
N ARG A 274 0.41 -22.47 9.75
CA ARG A 274 1.31 -23.02 8.75
C ARG A 274 1.38 -22.15 7.50
N ASN A 275 2.59 -21.94 6.96
CA ASN A 275 2.80 -21.20 5.71
C ASN A 275 2.51 -22.06 4.47
N THR A 276 1.27 -22.58 4.37
CA THR A 276 0.80 -23.42 3.25
C THR A 276 -0.23 -22.71 2.38
N PHE A 277 -0.36 -21.40 2.53
CA PHE A 277 -1.29 -20.58 1.76
C PHE A 277 -0.92 -20.57 0.27
N PRO A 278 -1.87 -20.76 -0.67
CA PRO A 278 -1.57 -20.59 -2.09
C PRO A 278 -1.04 -19.17 -2.34
N VAL A 279 0.00 -19.07 -3.17
CA VAL A 279 0.61 -17.77 -3.54
C VAL A 279 -0.39 -16.96 -4.33
N PHE A 280 -0.91 -17.55 -5.40
CA PHE A 280 -1.99 -17.00 -6.22
C PHE A 280 -3.24 -17.83 -5.98
N ALA A 281 -4.36 -17.19 -5.70
CA ALA A 281 -5.61 -17.84 -5.39
C ALA A 281 -6.75 -17.28 -6.25
N GLU A 282 -7.80 -18.10 -6.42
CA GLU A 282 -9.03 -17.72 -7.11
C GLU A 282 -10.09 -17.38 -6.09
N ALA A 283 -10.71 -16.21 -6.23
CA ALA A 283 -11.82 -15.81 -5.37
C ALA A 283 -13.10 -16.58 -5.74
N SER A 284 -14.00 -16.73 -4.78
CA SER A 284 -15.29 -17.41 -5.01
C SER A 284 -16.23 -16.65 -5.94
N LYS A 285 -15.96 -15.38 -6.19
CA LYS A 285 -16.64 -14.47 -7.12
C LYS A 285 -15.65 -13.40 -7.59
N PRO A 286 -15.90 -12.71 -8.70
CA PRO A 286 -15.14 -11.52 -9.06
C PRO A 286 -15.14 -10.50 -7.91
N LEU A 287 -13.98 -9.88 -7.68
CA LEU A 287 -13.76 -8.93 -6.58
C LEU A 287 -14.08 -7.52 -7.04
N SER A 288 -14.92 -6.84 -6.28
CA SER A 288 -15.23 -5.42 -6.46
C SER A 288 -14.22 -4.53 -5.72
N LEU A 289 -14.17 -3.26 -6.09
CA LEU A 289 -13.43 -2.24 -5.33
C LEU A 289 -13.84 -2.22 -3.84
N ASP A 290 -15.13 -2.45 -3.55
CA ASP A 290 -15.62 -2.51 -2.18
C ASP A 290 -15.15 -3.77 -1.42
N ASP A 291 -14.94 -4.89 -2.11
CA ASP A 291 -14.30 -6.06 -1.51
C ASP A 291 -12.86 -5.74 -1.07
N ILE A 292 -12.12 -4.95 -1.87
CA ILE A 292 -10.76 -4.52 -1.53
C ILE A 292 -10.77 -3.50 -0.38
N ARG A 293 -11.66 -2.52 -0.39
CA ARG A 293 -11.84 -1.59 0.75
C ARG A 293 -12.15 -2.35 2.05
N ARG A 294 -13.01 -3.39 1.99
CA ARG A 294 -13.31 -4.26 3.15
C ARG A 294 -12.10 -5.05 3.61
N ALA A 295 -11.25 -5.53 2.69
CA ALA A 295 -10.02 -6.21 3.03
C ALA A 295 -9.09 -5.33 3.88
N PHE A 296 -8.93 -4.05 3.52
CA PHE A 296 -8.12 -3.12 4.32
C PHE A 296 -8.79 -2.63 5.60
N ARG A 297 -10.11 -2.83 5.75
CA ARG A 297 -10.86 -2.60 6.99
C ARG A 297 -10.91 -3.84 7.89
N PHE A 298 -10.32 -4.95 7.47
CA PHE A 298 -10.39 -6.23 8.16
C PHE A 298 -9.62 -6.21 9.49
N HIS A 299 -10.31 -6.62 10.56
CA HIS A 299 -9.76 -6.75 11.91
C HIS A 299 -10.32 -7.96 12.67
N TYR A 300 -10.65 -9.02 11.93
CA TYR A 300 -11.31 -10.25 12.45
C TYR A 300 -12.69 -9.99 13.03
N GLN A 301 -13.39 -8.94 12.59
CA GLN A 301 -14.71 -8.56 13.06
C GLN A 301 -15.68 -9.75 13.02
N GLY A 302 -16.45 -9.89 14.09
CA GLY A 302 -17.40 -11.00 14.27
C GLY A 302 -16.78 -12.33 14.70
N THR A 303 -15.48 -12.34 15.01
CA THR A 303 -14.76 -13.51 15.53
C THR A 303 -14.20 -13.24 16.93
N GLU A 304 -13.74 -14.29 17.62
CA GLU A 304 -13.03 -14.18 18.90
C GLU A 304 -11.67 -13.46 18.79
N HIS A 305 -11.16 -13.30 17.59
CA HIS A 305 -9.86 -12.66 17.29
C HIS A 305 -9.98 -11.15 17.05
N ASP A 306 -11.17 -10.57 17.17
CA ASP A 306 -11.36 -9.13 17.01
C ASP A 306 -10.76 -8.36 18.21
N PRO A 307 -9.62 -7.64 18.04
CA PRO A 307 -8.97 -6.96 19.14
C PRO A 307 -9.73 -5.72 19.63
N TYR A 308 -10.62 -5.18 18.79
CA TYR A 308 -11.35 -3.95 19.10
C TYR A 308 -12.66 -4.21 19.83
N LEU A 309 -13.33 -5.33 19.54
CA LEU A 309 -14.60 -5.69 20.18
C LEU A 309 -14.44 -5.92 21.69
N HIS A 310 -13.37 -6.56 22.10
CA HIS A 310 -13.18 -6.99 23.48
C HIS A 310 -12.15 -6.17 24.25
N ARG A 311 -11.55 -5.14 23.62
CA ARG A 311 -10.36 -4.44 24.16
C ARG A 311 -9.34 -5.43 24.71
N ASN A 312 -9.11 -6.52 23.96
CA ASN A 312 -8.34 -7.66 24.46
C ASN A 312 -6.84 -7.44 24.19
N PRO A 313 -6.04 -7.03 25.21
CA PRO A 313 -4.61 -6.83 25.03
C PRO A 313 -3.84 -8.14 24.81
N LYS A 314 -4.52 -9.29 24.97
CA LYS A 314 -3.98 -10.63 24.75
C LYS A 314 -4.38 -11.20 23.40
N GLU A 315 -5.03 -10.39 22.55
CA GLU A 315 -5.35 -10.85 21.19
C GLU A 315 -4.08 -11.31 20.49
N LYS A 316 -4.18 -12.51 19.94
CA LYS A 316 -3.04 -13.21 19.39
C LYS A 316 -2.70 -12.74 17.98
N TYR A 317 -3.70 -12.41 17.17
CA TYR A 317 -3.53 -12.15 15.75
C TYR A 317 -3.50 -10.66 15.42
N ARG A 318 -2.46 -10.25 14.72
CA ARG A 318 -2.35 -8.87 14.20
C ARG A 318 -3.36 -8.67 13.07
N PRO A 319 -4.30 -7.71 13.18
CA PRO A 319 -5.25 -7.42 12.11
C PRO A 319 -4.63 -6.63 10.94
N VAL A 320 -5.34 -6.55 9.83
CA VAL A 320 -4.96 -5.70 8.69
C VAL A 320 -5.12 -4.23 9.08
N SER A 321 -6.31 -3.84 9.54
CA SER A 321 -6.58 -2.45 9.93
C SER A 321 -6.12 -2.18 11.36
N ILE A 322 -5.09 -1.36 11.52
CA ILE A 322 -4.54 -0.97 12.82
C ILE A 322 -4.39 0.54 12.95
N PHE A 323 -4.32 1.04 14.18
CA PHE A 323 -4.18 2.48 14.42
C PHE A 323 -2.86 3.06 13.88
N ARG A 324 -1.80 2.23 13.78
CA ARG A 324 -0.50 2.66 13.23
C ARG A 324 -0.49 2.82 11.70
N THR A 325 -1.53 2.41 10.98
CA THR A 325 -1.64 2.68 9.54
C THR A 325 -1.51 4.18 9.29
N THR A 326 -0.59 4.57 8.43
CA THR A 326 -0.39 5.97 8.02
C THR A 326 -1.24 6.32 6.81
N GLN A 327 -1.38 5.36 5.89
CA GLN A 327 -2.23 5.45 4.71
C GLN A 327 -2.55 4.05 4.16
N THR A 328 -3.63 3.97 3.39
CA THR A 328 -3.96 2.82 2.53
C THR A 328 -4.26 3.35 1.14
N HIS A 329 -3.66 2.76 0.12
CA HIS A 329 -3.93 3.09 -1.28
C HIS A 329 -4.40 1.86 -2.06
N ILE A 330 -5.21 2.11 -3.09
CA ILE A 330 -5.69 1.14 -4.05
C ILE A 330 -5.48 1.73 -5.43
N LEU A 331 -4.38 1.34 -6.08
CA LEU A 331 -4.12 1.70 -7.48
C LEU A 331 -5.05 0.87 -8.36
N HIS A 332 -6.06 1.53 -8.91
CA HIS A 332 -7.13 0.95 -9.72
C HIS A 332 -6.95 1.37 -11.17
N VAL A 333 -6.63 0.43 -12.05
CA VAL A 333 -6.34 0.64 -13.46
C VAL A 333 -7.44 0.04 -14.32
N ARG A 334 -8.14 0.90 -15.08
CA ARG A 334 -9.18 0.56 -16.04
C ARG A 334 -8.68 0.89 -17.46
N PRO A 335 -8.08 -0.09 -18.17
CA PRO A 335 -7.39 0.17 -19.44
C PRO A 335 -8.29 0.67 -20.56
N GLU A 336 -9.59 0.37 -20.51
CA GLU A 336 -10.59 0.76 -21.49
C GLU A 336 -10.97 2.25 -21.43
N LEU A 337 -10.59 2.93 -20.34
CA LEU A 337 -10.88 4.35 -20.14
C LEU A 337 -9.66 5.22 -20.51
N PRO A 338 -9.88 6.49 -20.91
CA PRO A 338 -8.80 7.45 -21.07
C PRO A 338 -7.94 7.51 -19.79
N GLN A 339 -6.63 7.54 -19.96
CA GLN A 339 -5.66 7.47 -18.87
C GLN A 339 -5.98 8.41 -17.70
N ALA A 340 -6.40 9.66 -18.01
CA ALA A 340 -6.69 10.67 -16.99
C ALA A 340 -7.78 10.26 -15.99
N ILE A 341 -8.74 9.42 -16.41
CA ILE A 341 -9.83 8.92 -15.56
C ILE A 341 -9.78 7.41 -15.33
N GLY A 342 -9.00 6.67 -16.12
CA GLY A 342 -8.82 5.23 -16.01
C GLY A 342 -7.83 4.81 -14.92
N ARG A 343 -7.02 5.73 -14.38
CA ARG A 343 -6.07 5.50 -13.28
C ARG A 343 -6.52 6.29 -12.06
N VAL A 344 -6.91 5.56 -11.04
CA VAL A 344 -7.40 6.15 -9.80
C VAL A 344 -6.67 5.51 -8.62
N ASP A 345 -6.07 6.33 -7.78
CA ASP A 345 -5.61 5.90 -6.46
C ASP A 345 -6.72 6.18 -5.45
N TYR A 346 -7.38 5.13 -4.97
CA TYR A 346 -8.32 5.27 -3.85
C TYR A 346 -7.53 5.26 -2.55
N MET A 347 -7.33 6.43 -1.98
CA MET A 347 -6.49 6.64 -0.81
C MET A 347 -7.31 6.89 0.45
N SER A 348 -6.92 6.25 1.55
CA SER A 348 -7.41 6.51 2.90
C SER A 348 -6.25 6.92 3.81
N MET A 349 -6.33 8.09 4.44
CA MET A 349 -5.34 8.55 5.41
C MET A 349 -5.62 7.92 6.78
N GLY A 350 -4.61 7.24 7.32
CA GLY A 350 -4.68 6.59 8.62
C GLY A 350 -5.38 5.24 8.63
N MET A 351 -5.99 4.88 9.75
CA MET A 351 -6.63 3.59 10.01
C MET A 351 -7.88 3.38 9.14
N ALA A 352 -7.83 2.45 8.18
CA ALA A 352 -8.86 2.29 7.16
C ALA A 352 -10.25 1.93 7.71
N VAL A 353 -10.36 1.16 8.82
CA VAL A 353 -11.66 0.80 9.40
C VAL A 353 -12.40 2.00 10.00
N LEU A 354 -11.67 3.06 10.36
CA LEU A 354 -12.19 4.35 10.81
C LEU A 354 -11.86 5.47 9.81
N GLY A 355 -11.63 5.12 8.55
CA GLY A 355 -11.22 6.01 7.47
C GLY A 355 -12.20 6.01 6.30
N VAL A 356 -11.94 6.90 5.34
CA VAL A 356 -12.67 7.07 4.08
C VAL A 356 -11.71 6.93 2.91
N PHE A 357 -12.10 6.20 1.87
CA PHE A 357 -11.33 6.07 0.63
C PHE A 357 -11.76 7.16 -0.36
N LEU A 358 -10.79 7.96 -0.78
CA LEU A 358 -10.99 9.11 -1.67
C LEU A 358 -10.38 8.81 -3.05
N PRO A 359 -11.09 8.98 -4.16
CA PRO A 359 -10.57 8.78 -5.50
C PRO A 359 -9.63 9.92 -5.91
N LEU A 360 -8.35 9.63 -6.07
CA LEU A 360 -7.33 10.53 -6.59
C LEU A 360 -7.01 10.14 -8.02
N TYR A 361 -7.47 10.93 -8.98
CA TYR A 361 -7.25 10.67 -10.38
C TYR A 361 -5.85 11.06 -10.84
N GLN A 362 -5.25 10.26 -11.70
CA GLN A 362 -3.95 10.59 -12.30
C GLN A 362 -4.00 11.85 -13.19
N GLY A 363 -5.17 12.15 -13.76
CA GLY A 363 -5.33 13.29 -14.68
C GLY A 363 -5.49 14.67 -14.01
N ILE A 364 -5.44 14.78 -12.67
CA ILE A 364 -5.46 16.07 -11.97
C ILE A 364 -4.09 16.69 -11.88
N THR A 365 -4.02 18.01 -11.69
CA THR A 365 -2.78 18.79 -11.68
C THR A 365 -2.48 19.43 -10.33
N SER A 366 -3.42 19.39 -9.39
CA SER A 366 -3.24 19.94 -8.04
C SER A 366 -4.13 19.23 -7.03
N TYR A 367 -3.77 19.37 -5.75
CA TYR A 367 -4.59 18.99 -4.60
C TYR A 367 -4.96 20.22 -3.79
N PRO A 368 -6.12 20.25 -3.08
CA PRO A 368 -6.40 21.27 -2.10
C PRO A 368 -5.29 21.33 -1.04
N GLU A 369 -4.91 22.53 -0.64
CA GLU A 369 -3.73 22.80 0.21
C GLU A 369 -3.68 21.94 1.49
N ALA A 370 -4.82 21.64 2.09
CA ALA A 370 -4.88 20.82 3.30
C ALA A 370 -4.30 19.40 3.12
N TYR A 371 -4.32 18.86 1.90
CA TYR A 371 -3.78 17.53 1.59
C TYR A 371 -2.27 17.52 1.30
N THR A 372 -1.69 18.70 1.07
CA THR A 372 -0.27 18.86 0.74
C THR A 372 0.59 19.28 1.92
N LYS A 373 -0.02 19.45 3.09
CA LYS A 373 0.67 19.91 4.29
C LYS A 373 0.29 19.12 5.53
N GLY A 374 1.26 18.93 6.38
CA GLY A 374 1.13 18.25 7.66
C GLY A 374 2.50 18.17 8.29
N THR A 375 2.54 17.96 9.59
CA THR A 375 3.78 17.79 10.36
C THR A 375 3.58 16.65 11.38
N ASN A 376 4.56 16.46 12.27
CA ASN A 376 4.41 15.54 13.42
C ASN A 376 3.52 16.10 14.55
N ARG A 377 2.83 17.22 14.31
CA ARG A 377 1.92 17.83 15.28
C ARG A 377 0.54 18.03 14.65
N SER A 378 -0.49 17.75 15.43
CA SER A 378 -1.87 17.96 15.01
C SER A 378 -2.12 19.43 14.63
N SER A 379 -2.74 19.63 13.47
CA SER A 379 -3.17 20.94 12.96
C SER A 379 -4.54 20.82 12.31
N ALA A 380 -5.37 21.85 12.45
CA ALA A 380 -6.65 21.97 11.76
C ALA A 380 -6.50 22.18 10.24
N ASP A 381 -5.32 22.61 9.79
CA ASP A 381 -5.02 22.89 8.37
C ASP A 381 -4.54 21.66 7.59
N SER A 382 -4.33 20.53 8.27
CA SER A 382 -3.84 19.30 7.64
C SER A 382 -4.95 18.25 7.51
N ALA A 383 -5.21 17.79 6.29
CA ALA A 383 -6.15 16.71 6.01
C ALA A 383 -5.78 15.43 6.79
N TYR A 384 -4.50 15.05 6.80
CA TYR A 384 -4.03 13.91 7.59
C TYR A 384 -4.48 14.00 9.06
N TRP A 385 -4.29 15.16 9.71
CA TRP A 385 -4.63 15.33 11.10
C TRP A 385 -6.14 15.45 11.35
N LYS A 386 -6.91 15.95 10.39
CA LYS A 386 -8.38 15.92 10.47
C LYS A 386 -8.90 14.49 10.51
N PHE A 387 -8.47 13.63 9.56
CA PHE A 387 -8.85 12.21 9.57
C PHE A 387 -8.32 11.49 10.81
N ARG A 388 -7.08 11.73 11.20
CA ARG A 388 -6.48 11.12 12.39
C ARG A 388 -7.22 11.49 13.67
N LYS A 389 -7.76 12.70 13.77
CA LYS A 389 -8.54 13.15 14.94
C LYS A 389 -9.83 12.33 15.10
N VAL A 390 -10.57 12.08 14.03
CA VAL A 390 -11.74 11.20 14.04
C VAL A 390 -11.36 9.80 14.51
N GLN A 391 -10.28 9.24 13.96
CA GLN A 391 -9.80 7.91 14.33
C GLN A 391 -9.38 7.85 15.81
N THR A 392 -8.70 8.88 16.30
CA THR A 392 -8.27 8.96 17.70
C THR A 392 -9.48 9.00 18.64
N LEU A 393 -10.49 9.81 18.33
CA LEU A 393 -11.73 9.85 19.09
C LEU A 393 -12.47 8.50 19.03
N GLY A 394 -12.52 7.87 17.85
CA GLY A 394 -13.13 6.55 17.68
C GLY A 394 -12.46 5.45 18.51
N MET A 395 -11.13 5.53 18.69
CA MET A 395 -10.36 4.57 19.48
C MET A 395 -10.49 4.75 21.01
N VAL A 396 -11.06 5.84 21.48
CA VAL A 396 -11.38 6.00 22.91
C VAL A 396 -12.36 4.91 23.35
N ASP A 397 -13.40 4.68 22.53
CA ASP A 397 -14.30 3.53 22.65
C ASP A 397 -14.75 3.06 21.27
N PHE A 398 -14.02 2.07 20.72
CA PHE A 398 -14.26 1.58 19.37
C PHE A 398 -15.70 1.06 19.20
N ASN A 399 -16.21 0.30 20.15
CA ASN A 399 -17.56 -0.25 20.06
C ASN A 399 -18.64 0.82 20.05
N ARG A 400 -18.43 1.90 20.78
CA ARG A 400 -19.34 3.04 20.90
C ARG A 400 -19.32 3.92 19.67
N TYR A 401 -18.12 4.26 19.15
CA TYR A 401 -17.96 5.31 18.14
C TYR A 401 -17.71 4.79 16.72
N ALA A 402 -17.15 3.59 16.53
CA ALA A 402 -16.88 3.07 15.20
C ALA A 402 -18.14 2.96 14.32
N PRO A 403 -19.32 2.50 14.81
CA PRO A 403 -20.52 2.44 13.97
C PRO A 403 -20.95 3.81 13.38
N LEU A 404 -20.82 4.89 14.17
CA LEU A 404 -21.11 6.24 13.71
C LEU A 404 -20.11 6.71 12.65
N ILE A 405 -18.81 6.46 12.84
CA ILE A 405 -17.76 6.83 11.90
C ILE A 405 -17.96 6.06 10.58
N GLN A 406 -18.09 4.74 10.67
CA GLN A 406 -18.25 3.85 9.53
C GLN A 406 -19.51 4.19 8.70
N SER A 407 -20.66 4.40 9.35
CA SER A 407 -21.88 4.75 8.64
C SER A 407 -21.81 6.13 7.96
N THR A 408 -21.10 7.08 8.57
CA THR A 408 -20.90 8.42 8.00
C THR A 408 -20.02 8.36 6.76
N TYR A 409 -18.85 7.69 6.87
CA TYR A 409 -17.92 7.56 5.75
C TYR A 409 -18.43 6.65 4.63
N SER A 410 -19.11 5.55 4.96
CA SER A 410 -19.71 4.69 3.91
C SER A 410 -20.77 5.41 3.10
N ARG A 411 -21.58 6.29 3.70
CA ARG A 411 -22.53 7.14 2.98
C ARG A 411 -21.80 8.12 2.06
N PHE A 412 -20.77 8.77 2.56
CA PHE A 412 -19.97 9.69 1.76
C PHE A 412 -19.29 8.98 0.57
N GLU A 413 -18.74 7.79 0.78
CA GLU A 413 -18.15 6.96 -0.29
C GLU A 413 -19.19 6.59 -1.36
N ALA A 414 -20.40 6.20 -0.95
CA ALA A 414 -21.48 5.87 -1.88
C ALA A 414 -21.94 7.10 -2.70
N GLU A 415 -22.11 8.25 -2.05
CA GLU A 415 -22.45 9.51 -2.74
C GLU A 415 -21.30 9.95 -3.68
N THR A 416 -20.05 9.77 -3.28
CA THR A 416 -18.88 10.07 -4.11
C THR A 416 -18.83 9.14 -5.32
N ALA A 417 -19.07 7.85 -5.16
CA ALA A 417 -19.07 6.89 -6.27
C ALA A 417 -20.14 7.23 -7.32
N GLN A 418 -21.33 7.64 -6.91
CA GLN A 418 -22.36 8.09 -7.84
C GLN A 418 -21.92 9.33 -8.63
N ARG A 419 -21.41 10.36 -7.94
CA ARG A 419 -20.93 11.59 -8.60
C ARG A 419 -19.71 11.32 -9.48
N GLN A 420 -18.89 10.35 -9.13
CA GLN A 420 -17.76 9.88 -9.92
C GLN A 420 -18.23 9.30 -11.25
N CYS A 421 -19.23 8.43 -11.26
CA CYS A 421 -19.84 7.91 -12.48
C CYS A 421 -20.40 9.04 -13.36
N GLU A 422 -21.16 9.96 -12.79
CA GLU A 422 -21.74 11.10 -13.50
C GLU A 422 -20.65 12.01 -14.13
N MET A 423 -19.57 12.24 -13.42
CA MET A 423 -18.44 13.03 -13.92
C MET A 423 -17.70 12.30 -15.04
N GLU A 424 -17.42 11.00 -14.88
CA GLU A 424 -16.73 10.19 -15.89
C GLU A 424 -17.55 10.09 -17.19
N GLU A 425 -18.86 9.92 -17.11
CA GLU A 425 -19.75 9.96 -18.28
C GLU A 425 -19.66 11.31 -19.02
N GLN A 426 -19.70 12.43 -18.29
CA GLN A 426 -19.53 13.77 -18.87
C GLN A 426 -18.14 13.96 -19.47
N TYR A 427 -17.10 13.49 -18.78
CA TYR A 427 -15.73 13.54 -19.28
C TYR A 427 -15.60 12.80 -20.62
N LEU A 428 -16.12 11.59 -20.73
CA LEU A 428 -16.08 10.77 -21.94
C LEU A 428 -16.79 11.42 -23.13
N GLN A 429 -17.84 12.21 -22.89
CA GLN A 429 -18.56 12.93 -23.95
C GLN A 429 -17.74 14.08 -24.55
N ILE A 430 -16.85 14.69 -23.78
CA ILE A 430 -16.19 15.95 -24.19
C ILE A 430 -14.66 15.82 -24.39
N TYR A 431 -13.99 14.81 -23.85
CA TYR A 431 -12.50 14.79 -23.76
C TYR A 431 -11.78 14.84 -25.10
N LYS A 432 -12.35 14.26 -26.17
CA LYS A 432 -11.76 14.30 -27.51
C LYS A 432 -11.93 15.66 -28.19
N ALA A 433 -13.12 16.27 -28.06
CA ALA A 433 -13.46 17.51 -28.73
C ALA A 433 -13.06 18.77 -27.94
N GLN A 434 -13.04 18.67 -26.61
CA GLN A 434 -12.82 19.79 -25.70
C GLN A 434 -11.87 19.36 -24.54
N PRO A 435 -10.60 19.00 -24.84
CA PRO A 435 -9.70 18.40 -23.85
C PRO A 435 -9.40 19.31 -22.66
N ILE A 436 -9.37 20.63 -22.86
CA ILE A 436 -9.17 21.60 -21.76
C ILE A 436 -10.36 21.55 -20.80
N ARG A 437 -11.58 21.62 -21.34
CA ARG A 437 -12.81 21.58 -20.53
C ARG A 437 -12.97 20.24 -19.79
N ALA A 438 -12.55 19.13 -20.40
CA ALA A 438 -12.56 17.83 -19.74
C ALA A 438 -11.60 17.80 -18.53
N ARG A 439 -10.40 18.38 -18.67
CA ARG A 439 -9.47 18.53 -17.54
C ARG A 439 -10.01 19.42 -16.44
N GLU A 440 -10.63 20.55 -16.79
CA GLU A 440 -11.27 21.45 -15.84
C GLU A 440 -12.41 20.76 -15.08
N LEU A 441 -13.22 19.96 -15.78
CA LEU A 441 -14.28 19.15 -15.17
C LEU A 441 -13.73 18.17 -14.15
N LEU A 442 -12.69 17.41 -14.52
CA LEU A 442 -12.03 16.44 -13.65
C LEU A 442 -11.40 17.11 -12.42
N GLN A 443 -10.67 18.22 -12.62
CA GLN A 443 -10.05 18.97 -11.53
C GLN A 443 -11.11 19.52 -10.57
N SER A 444 -12.15 20.17 -11.10
CA SER A 444 -13.25 20.72 -10.29
C SER A 444 -14.00 19.66 -9.50
N PHE A 445 -14.21 18.47 -10.08
CA PHE A 445 -14.80 17.34 -9.36
C PHE A 445 -13.90 16.90 -8.20
N SER A 446 -12.61 16.70 -8.47
CA SER A 446 -11.63 16.23 -7.48
C SER A 446 -11.50 17.21 -6.32
N ASP A 447 -11.36 18.52 -6.61
CA ASP A 447 -11.25 19.55 -5.57
C ASP A 447 -12.49 19.57 -4.66
N LYS A 448 -13.70 19.62 -5.26
CA LYS A 448 -14.97 19.63 -4.50
C LYS A 448 -15.17 18.37 -3.67
N MET A 449 -14.78 17.22 -4.18
CA MET A 449 -14.88 15.94 -3.47
C MET A 449 -13.91 15.92 -2.27
N LEU A 450 -12.65 16.35 -2.46
CA LEU A 450 -11.66 16.40 -1.40
C LEU A 450 -12.04 17.42 -0.30
N GLU A 451 -12.54 18.60 -0.68
CA GLU A 451 -13.05 19.60 0.27
C GLU A 451 -14.27 19.08 1.04
N ALA A 452 -15.23 18.43 0.35
CA ALA A 452 -16.40 17.85 0.99
C ALA A 452 -16.05 16.74 1.99
N ALA A 453 -15.00 15.96 1.70
CA ALA A 453 -14.50 14.96 2.65
C ALA A 453 -13.98 15.59 3.95
N LEU A 454 -13.32 16.75 3.87
CA LEU A 454 -12.87 17.50 5.05
C LEU A 454 -14.06 18.06 5.83
N ASP A 455 -15.06 18.62 5.16
CA ASP A 455 -16.26 19.14 5.79
C ASP A 455 -17.06 18.06 6.55
N VAL A 456 -17.21 16.88 5.95
CA VAL A 456 -17.84 15.73 6.61
C VAL A 456 -17.01 15.28 7.82
N THR A 457 -15.69 15.26 7.71
CA THR A 457 -14.77 14.88 8.76
C THR A 457 -14.79 15.87 9.93
N ASP A 458 -14.86 17.17 9.68
CA ASP A 458 -14.97 18.19 10.71
C ASP A 458 -16.30 18.05 11.47
N LYS A 459 -17.42 17.93 10.76
CA LYS A 459 -18.74 17.71 11.39
C LYS A 459 -18.79 16.40 12.21
N LEU A 460 -18.17 15.35 11.71
CA LEU A 460 -18.06 14.08 12.43
C LEU A 460 -17.21 14.23 13.69
N THR A 461 -16.12 14.98 13.62
CA THR A 461 -15.26 15.28 14.78
C THR A 461 -16.05 15.98 15.89
N GLU A 462 -16.80 17.04 15.56
CA GLU A 462 -17.62 17.78 16.52
C GLU A 462 -18.69 16.87 17.16
N LYS A 463 -19.34 16.02 16.34
CA LYS A 463 -20.33 15.08 16.84
C LYS A 463 -19.71 14.05 17.78
N LEU A 464 -18.55 13.46 17.43
CA LEU A 464 -17.84 12.51 18.29
C LEU A 464 -17.41 13.14 19.60
N PHE A 465 -16.89 14.36 19.55
CA PHE A 465 -16.48 15.10 20.75
C PHE A 465 -17.65 15.39 21.66
N THR A 466 -18.82 15.78 21.10
CA THR A 466 -20.06 16.00 21.88
C THR A 466 -20.51 14.70 22.55
N CYS A 467 -20.58 13.58 21.81
CA CYS A 467 -20.94 12.28 22.40
C CYS A 467 -19.97 11.87 23.51
N LEU A 468 -18.67 12.07 23.33
CA LEU A 468 -17.67 11.78 24.35
C LEU A 468 -17.85 12.63 25.60
N ALA A 469 -18.16 13.92 25.46
CA ALA A 469 -18.44 14.80 26.59
C ALA A 469 -19.69 14.39 27.35
N GLU A 470 -20.76 13.97 26.65
CA GLU A 470 -21.98 13.41 27.27
C GLU A 470 -21.71 12.12 28.03
N ASP A 471 -20.91 11.20 27.43
CA ASP A 471 -20.54 9.94 28.05
C ASP A 471 -19.71 10.17 29.33
N ILE A 472 -18.73 11.10 29.30
CA ILE A 472 -17.94 11.47 30.47
C ILE A 472 -18.84 12.08 31.56
N GLN A 473 -19.76 12.98 31.21
CA GLN A 473 -20.71 13.55 32.17
C GLN A 473 -21.60 12.46 32.81
N ALA A 474 -22.01 11.47 32.04
CA ALA A 474 -22.82 10.37 32.53
C ALA A 474 -22.05 9.45 33.50
N GLU A 475 -20.74 9.25 33.24
CA GLU A 475 -19.84 8.42 34.04
C GLU A 475 -19.53 9.07 35.41
N TYR A 476 -19.26 10.38 35.39
CA TYR A 476 -18.85 11.12 36.60
C TYR A 476 -20.03 11.84 37.29
N ARG A 477 -21.05 11.07 37.70
CA ARG A 477 -22.13 11.59 38.51
C ARG A 477 -21.84 11.36 40.00
N PHE A 478 -21.84 12.45 40.76
CA PHE A 478 -21.65 12.41 42.20
C PHE A 478 -23.01 12.45 42.95
N ALA A 479 -23.06 11.86 44.14
CA ALA A 479 -24.26 11.91 44.99
C ALA A 479 -24.64 13.36 45.29
N GLY A 480 -25.85 13.78 44.89
CA GLY A 480 -26.36 15.13 45.11
C GLY A 480 -26.14 16.10 43.91
N ALA A 481 -25.61 15.63 42.78
CA ALA A 481 -25.49 16.42 41.55
C ALA A 481 -26.67 16.16 40.59
#